data_b414d5d481bef7ed49880c3bc8930b67
#
_entry.id   b414d5d481bef7ed49880c3bc8930b67
#
_cell.length_a   1.000
_cell.length_b   1.000
_cell.length_c   1.000
_cell.angle_alpha   90.00
_cell.angle_beta   90.00
_cell.angle_gamma   90.00
#
_symmetry.space_group_name_H-M   'P 1'
#
loop_
_entity.id
_entity.type
_entity.pdbx_description
1 polymer ?
#
loop_
_entity_poly.entity_id
_entity_poly.type
_entity_poly.pdbx_seq_one_letter_code
_entity_poly.pdbx_strand_id
1 'polypeptide(L)'
;MLITIDGPSGVGKGTVARAVSYKLGFSYLDSGAMYRALALYADLKNIKEDDDLKLKKLLIDIHIQFVTNDEGEDRVFLNTDDVTEDIRSNEISQLASKFAKIELVRNVLTEMQKRLVKNKNYITCLLYTSPS
;
A
#
# COMPACT_ATOMS: atom_id res chain seq x y z
N MET A 1 -13.92 3.50 -9.33
CA MET A 1 -13.37 4.78 -9.83
C MET A 1 -12.10 5.16 -9.08
N LEU A 2 -11.11 5.60 -9.80
CA LEU A 2 -9.84 6.02 -9.21
C LEU A 2 -9.59 7.49 -9.55
N ILE A 3 -9.34 8.29 -8.53
CA ILE A 3 -8.93 9.69 -8.71
C ILE A 3 -7.46 9.78 -8.33
N THR A 4 -6.65 10.36 -9.22
CA THR A 4 -5.22 10.50 -9.00
C THR A 4 -4.89 11.96 -8.77
N ILE A 5 -4.11 12.25 -7.72
CA ILE A 5 -3.64 13.60 -7.42
C ILE A 5 -2.15 13.64 -7.69
N ASP A 6 -1.75 14.51 -8.62
CA ASP A 6 -0.36 14.65 -9.03
C ASP A 6 0.30 15.80 -8.30
N GLY A 7 1.59 15.70 -8.09
CA GLY A 7 2.38 16.79 -7.54
C GLY A 7 3.68 16.28 -6.95
N PRO A 8 4.67 17.16 -6.81
CA PRO A 8 5.91 16.78 -6.15
C PRO A 8 5.68 16.57 -4.66
N SER A 9 6.59 15.82 -4.05
CA SER A 9 6.58 15.61 -2.62
C SER A 9 6.63 16.93 -1.87
N GLY A 10 5.92 17.04 -0.76
CA GLY A 10 6.01 18.21 0.09
C GLY A 10 5.06 19.35 -0.21
N VAL A 11 4.20 19.23 -1.22
CA VAL A 11 3.23 20.30 -1.53
C VAL A 11 1.86 20.07 -0.89
N GLY A 12 1.75 19.12 0.04
CA GLY A 12 0.49 18.88 0.75
C GLY A 12 -0.52 18.04 0.01
N LYS A 13 -0.14 17.35 -1.06
CA LYS A 13 -1.11 16.57 -1.85
C LYS A 13 -1.71 15.41 -1.07
N GLY A 14 -0.99 14.84 -0.11
CA GLY A 14 -1.52 13.79 0.75
C GLY A 14 -2.67 14.30 1.62
N THR A 15 -2.54 15.51 2.16
CA THR A 15 -3.58 16.15 2.96
C THR A 15 -4.80 16.45 2.10
N VAL A 16 -4.58 16.96 0.88
CA VAL A 16 -5.67 17.24 -0.05
C VAL A 16 -6.39 15.95 -0.45
N ALA A 17 -5.64 14.90 -0.77
CA ALA A 17 -6.21 13.61 -1.17
C ALA A 17 -7.10 13.05 -0.07
N ARG A 18 -6.67 13.11 1.19
CA ARG A 18 -7.46 12.61 2.32
C ARG A 18 -8.71 13.44 2.55
N ALA A 19 -8.62 14.77 2.41
CA ALA A 19 -9.78 15.65 2.57
C ALA A 19 -10.82 15.37 1.49
N VAL A 20 -10.39 15.20 0.23
CA VAL A 20 -11.29 14.88 -0.88
C VAL A 20 -11.89 13.48 -0.68
N SER A 21 -11.10 12.52 -0.24
CA SER A 21 -11.53 11.17 0.05
C SER A 21 -12.67 11.17 1.07
N TYR A 22 -12.49 11.90 2.16
CA TYR A 22 -13.50 12.00 3.22
C TYR A 22 -14.80 12.60 2.66
N LYS A 23 -14.70 13.71 1.91
CA LYS A 23 -15.88 14.38 1.35
C LYS A 23 -16.66 13.52 0.37
N LEU A 24 -15.96 12.74 -0.45
CA LEU A 24 -16.58 11.93 -1.49
C LEU A 24 -16.95 10.52 -1.04
N GLY A 25 -16.56 10.13 0.18
CA GLY A 25 -16.73 8.76 0.63
C GLY A 25 -15.84 7.76 -0.08
N PHE A 26 -14.73 8.22 -0.65
CA PHE A 26 -13.75 7.36 -1.30
C PHE A 26 -12.72 6.87 -0.27
N SER A 27 -12.14 5.70 -0.51
CA SER A 27 -11.02 5.22 0.28
C SER A 27 -9.71 5.76 -0.29
N TYR A 28 -8.74 6.01 0.59
CA TYR A 28 -7.43 6.46 0.16
C TYR A 28 -6.56 5.24 -0.16
N LEU A 29 -6.02 5.19 -1.37
CA LEU A 29 -5.15 4.11 -1.80
C LEU A 29 -3.70 4.54 -1.59
N ASP A 30 -3.05 3.98 -0.59
CA ASP A 30 -1.66 4.27 -0.27
C ASP A 30 -0.79 3.12 -0.77
N SER A 31 -0.14 3.30 -1.92
CA SER A 31 0.72 2.26 -2.49
C SER A 31 1.93 1.96 -1.59
N GLY A 32 2.47 2.97 -0.92
CA GLY A 32 3.54 2.74 0.05
C GLY A 32 3.12 1.83 1.18
N ALA A 33 1.89 1.98 1.66
CA ALA A 33 1.35 1.10 2.69
C ALA A 33 1.21 -0.35 2.19
N MET A 34 0.92 -0.54 0.90
CA MET A 34 0.90 -1.90 0.32
C MET A 34 2.25 -2.58 0.42
N TYR A 35 3.31 -1.86 0.04
CA TYR A 35 4.67 -2.41 0.13
C TYR A 35 5.08 -2.66 1.58
N ARG A 36 4.69 -1.79 2.51
CA ARG A 36 4.98 -1.98 3.92
C ARG A 36 4.20 -3.17 4.51
N ALA A 37 2.95 -3.35 4.10
CA ALA A 37 2.17 -4.53 4.53
C ALA A 37 2.80 -5.82 4.00
N LEU A 38 3.26 -5.83 2.76
CA LEU A 38 3.98 -6.97 2.20
C LEU A 38 5.25 -7.25 3.00
N ALA A 39 6.01 -6.21 3.31
CA ALA A 39 7.26 -6.35 4.07
C ALA A 39 6.99 -6.91 5.47
N LEU A 40 5.93 -6.44 6.13
CA LEU A 40 5.54 -6.98 7.43
C LEU A 40 5.20 -8.47 7.33
N TYR A 41 4.43 -8.85 6.32
CA TYR A 41 4.05 -10.25 6.14
C TYR A 41 5.27 -11.13 5.90
N ALA A 42 6.19 -10.67 5.06
CA ALA A 42 7.42 -11.39 4.80
C ALA A 42 8.27 -11.53 6.07
N ASP A 43 8.34 -10.45 6.86
CA ASP A 43 9.10 -10.47 8.11
C ASP A 43 8.49 -11.46 9.11
N LEU A 44 7.17 -11.47 9.25
CA LEU A 44 6.49 -12.40 10.14
C LEU A 44 6.69 -13.88 9.74
N LYS A 45 6.87 -14.12 8.45
CA LYS A 45 7.09 -15.47 7.93
C LYS A 45 8.56 -15.78 7.70
N ASN A 46 9.47 -14.91 8.08
CA ASN A 46 10.92 -15.06 7.88
C ASN A 46 11.29 -15.29 6.41
N ILE A 47 10.63 -14.58 5.51
CA ILE A 47 10.91 -14.64 4.08
C ILE A 47 11.81 -13.48 3.70
N LYS A 48 12.93 -13.79 3.05
CA LYS A 48 13.87 -12.76 2.61
C LYS A 48 13.63 -12.37 1.16
N GLU A 49 14.12 -11.20 0.79
CA GLU A 49 13.89 -10.66 -0.56
C GLU A 49 14.54 -11.50 -1.65
N ASP A 50 15.52 -12.34 -1.33
CA ASP A 50 16.20 -13.19 -2.31
C ASP A 50 15.63 -14.62 -2.36
N ASP A 51 14.63 -14.93 -1.56
CA ASP A 51 14.02 -16.27 -1.54
C ASP A 51 12.85 -16.32 -2.51
N ASP A 52 13.14 -16.59 -3.77
CA ASP A 52 12.15 -16.52 -4.85
C ASP A 52 10.95 -17.44 -4.65
N LEU A 53 11.18 -18.67 -4.21
CA LEU A 53 10.10 -19.65 -4.05
C LEU A 53 9.14 -19.26 -2.93
N LYS A 54 9.67 -18.88 -1.79
CA LYS A 54 8.84 -18.44 -0.66
C LYS A 54 8.14 -17.13 -0.96
N LEU A 55 8.82 -16.23 -1.68
CA LEU A 55 8.24 -14.96 -2.07
C LEU A 55 7.05 -15.17 -3.01
N LYS A 56 7.15 -16.07 -3.97
CA LYS A 56 6.06 -16.37 -4.88
C LYS A 56 4.84 -16.91 -4.13
N LYS A 57 5.07 -17.80 -3.15
CA LYS A 57 3.98 -18.31 -2.31
C LYS A 57 3.32 -17.19 -1.50
N LEU A 58 4.12 -16.32 -0.93
CA LEU A 58 3.62 -15.20 -0.14
C LEU A 58 2.75 -14.28 -0.99
N LEU A 59 3.18 -14.00 -2.21
CA LEU A 59 2.45 -13.12 -3.13
C LEU A 59 1.11 -13.71 -3.57
N ILE A 60 0.98 -15.03 -3.57
CA ILE A 60 -0.29 -15.70 -3.86
C ILE A 60 -1.23 -15.58 -2.67
N ASP A 61 -0.71 -15.69 -1.46
CA ASP A 61 -1.52 -15.74 -0.25
C ASP A 61 -1.86 -14.35 0.33
N ILE A 62 -1.14 -13.33 -0.07
CA ILE A 62 -1.30 -12.01 0.55
C ILE A 62 -2.61 -11.35 0.11
N HIS A 63 -3.29 -10.73 1.06
CA HIS A 63 -4.50 -9.98 0.81
C HIS A 63 -4.46 -8.69 1.61
N ILE A 64 -4.50 -7.55 0.91
CA ILE A 64 -4.39 -6.24 1.52
C ILE A 64 -5.66 -5.46 1.21
N GLN A 65 -6.24 -4.85 2.24
CA GLN A 65 -7.42 -4.02 2.10
C GLN A 65 -7.20 -2.67 2.76
N PHE A 66 -7.80 -1.65 2.20
CA PHE A 66 -7.80 -0.31 2.75
C PHE A 66 -9.22 0.06 3.14
N VAL A 67 -9.40 0.52 4.36
CA VAL A 67 -10.70 0.90 4.89
C VAL A 67 -10.56 2.27 5.55
N THR A 68 -11.45 3.19 5.23
CA THR A 68 -11.55 4.44 5.98
C THR A 68 -12.69 4.26 6.96
N ASN A 69 -12.42 4.38 8.26
CA ASN A 69 -13.43 4.17 9.28
C ASN A 69 -14.35 5.38 9.43
N ASP A 70 -15.34 5.28 10.32
CA ASP A 70 -16.33 6.35 10.52
C ASP A 70 -15.70 7.64 11.07
N GLU A 71 -14.52 7.54 11.65
CA GLU A 71 -13.80 8.69 12.19
C GLU A 71 -12.89 9.35 11.15
N GLY A 72 -12.90 8.86 9.91
CA GLY A 72 -12.06 9.39 8.85
C GLY A 72 -10.63 8.88 8.87
N GLU A 73 -10.33 7.84 9.67
CA GLU A 73 -9.00 7.27 9.74
C GLU A 73 -8.81 6.21 8.67
N ASP A 74 -7.66 6.26 7.99
CA ASP A 74 -7.29 5.26 7.00
C ASP A 74 -6.66 4.07 7.71
N ARG A 75 -7.25 2.90 7.53
CA ARG A 75 -6.79 1.65 8.14
C ARG A 75 -6.33 0.68 7.07
N VAL A 76 -5.27 -0.07 7.35
CA VAL A 76 -4.72 -1.07 6.44
C VAL A 76 -4.90 -2.43 7.08
N PHE A 77 -5.50 -3.36 6.33
CA PHE A 77 -5.71 -4.73 6.79
C PHE A 77 -4.85 -5.67 5.96
N LEU A 78 -4.07 -6.50 6.64
CA LEU A 78 -3.29 -7.54 6.02
C LEU A 78 -3.96 -8.87 6.36
N ASN A 79 -4.48 -9.52 5.33
CA ASN A 79 -5.37 -10.69 5.47
C ASN A 79 -6.62 -10.27 6.27
N THR A 80 -6.69 -10.46 7.54
CA THR A 80 -7.82 -10.00 8.36
C THR A 80 -7.37 -9.13 9.54
N ASP A 81 -6.07 -8.85 9.64
CA ASP A 81 -5.52 -8.12 10.76
C ASP A 81 -5.28 -6.65 10.42
N ASP A 82 -5.67 -5.75 11.32
CA ASP A 82 -5.37 -4.33 11.17
C ASP A 82 -3.90 -4.11 11.53
N VAL A 83 -3.12 -3.74 10.54
CA VAL A 83 -1.67 -3.56 10.70
C VAL A 83 -1.25 -2.09 10.54
N THR A 84 -2.20 -1.18 10.64
CA THR A 84 -1.96 0.25 10.38
C THR A 84 -0.79 0.81 11.20
N GLU A 85 -0.70 0.49 12.47
CA GLU A 85 0.40 0.94 13.32
C GLU A 85 1.68 0.17 13.07
N ASP A 86 1.58 -1.13 12.86
CA ASP A 86 2.75 -2.01 12.70
C ASP A 86 3.58 -1.66 11.48
N ILE A 87 2.94 -1.21 10.41
CA ILE A 87 3.65 -0.88 9.17
C ILE A 87 4.32 0.50 9.20
N ARG A 88 4.16 1.25 10.29
CA ARG A 88 4.76 2.59 10.42
C ARG A 88 6.19 2.57 10.95
N SER A 89 6.68 1.43 11.40
CA SER A 89 8.02 1.35 11.95
C SER A 89 9.08 1.62 10.88
N ASN A 90 10.21 2.16 11.30
CA ASN A 90 11.32 2.44 10.40
C ASN A 90 11.89 1.15 9.81
N GLU A 91 11.92 0.09 10.59
CA GLU A 91 12.39 -1.21 10.13
C GLU A 91 11.55 -1.74 8.98
N ILE A 92 10.24 -1.67 9.10
CA ILE A 92 9.33 -2.13 8.05
C ILE A 92 9.43 -1.23 6.80
N SER A 93 9.58 0.07 6.98
CA SER A 93 9.79 0.99 5.85
C SER A 93 11.04 0.65 5.06
N GLN A 94 12.14 0.35 5.74
CA GLN A 94 13.39 -0.05 5.09
C GLN A 94 13.26 -1.38 4.37
N LEU A 95 12.59 -2.33 5.00
CA LEU A 95 12.35 -3.63 4.39
C LEU A 95 11.44 -3.50 3.16
N ALA A 96 10.43 -2.66 3.23
CA ALA A 96 9.54 -2.39 2.10
C ALA A 96 10.32 -1.85 0.90
N SER A 97 11.30 -0.99 1.13
CA SER A 97 12.16 -0.46 0.07
C SER A 97 12.94 -1.57 -0.63
N LYS A 98 13.38 -2.58 0.10
CA LYS A 98 14.08 -3.71 -0.49
C LYS A 98 13.15 -4.55 -1.37
N PHE A 99 11.94 -4.84 -0.89
CA PHE A 99 10.97 -5.60 -1.67
C PHE A 99 10.48 -4.82 -2.90
N ALA A 100 10.41 -3.51 -2.80
CA ALA A 100 9.95 -2.66 -3.90
C ALA A 100 10.90 -2.68 -5.12
N LYS A 101 12.14 -3.12 -4.94
CA LYS A 101 13.08 -3.26 -6.04
C LYS A 101 12.86 -4.53 -6.86
N ILE A 102 12.07 -5.46 -6.36
CA ILE A 102 11.83 -6.74 -7.01
C ILE A 102 10.70 -6.58 -8.01
N GLU A 103 10.98 -6.86 -9.29
CA GLU A 103 10.01 -6.70 -10.37
C GLU A 103 8.74 -7.52 -10.12
N LEU A 104 8.88 -8.75 -9.67
CA LEU A 104 7.73 -9.61 -9.38
C LEU A 104 6.82 -8.98 -8.34
N VAL A 105 7.39 -8.40 -7.29
CA VAL A 105 6.62 -7.73 -6.23
C VAL A 105 5.84 -6.55 -6.82
N ARG A 106 6.53 -5.71 -7.60
CA ARG A 106 5.88 -4.55 -8.24
C ARG A 106 4.72 -4.98 -9.12
N ASN A 107 4.92 -6.02 -9.92
CA ASN A 107 3.89 -6.50 -10.84
C ASN A 107 2.67 -7.02 -10.09
N VAL A 108 2.88 -7.81 -9.04
CA VAL A 108 1.78 -8.37 -8.26
C VAL A 108 1.01 -7.28 -7.51
N LEU A 109 1.72 -6.35 -6.88
CA LEU A 109 1.07 -5.26 -6.15
C LEU A 109 0.34 -4.30 -7.10
N THR A 110 0.88 -4.06 -8.30
CA THR A 110 0.19 -3.25 -9.31
C THR A 110 -1.13 -3.91 -9.74
N GLU A 111 -1.12 -5.21 -9.98
CA GLU A 111 -2.34 -5.94 -10.31
C GLU A 111 -3.34 -5.92 -9.14
N MET A 112 -2.84 -5.99 -7.91
CA MET A 112 -3.69 -5.91 -6.73
C MET A 112 -4.36 -4.54 -6.64
N GLN A 113 -3.62 -3.46 -6.92
CA GLN A 113 -4.19 -2.11 -6.95
C GLN A 113 -5.32 -2.02 -8.00
N LYS A 114 -5.10 -2.57 -9.18
CA LYS A 114 -6.11 -2.55 -10.24
C LYS A 114 -7.38 -3.28 -9.80
N ARG A 115 -7.25 -4.39 -9.10
CA ARG A 115 -8.41 -5.13 -8.58
C ARG A 115 -9.14 -4.36 -7.49
N LEU A 116 -8.42 -3.69 -6.62
CA LEU A 116 -9.03 -2.89 -5.56
C LEU A 116 -9.88 -1.75 -6.14
N VAL A 117 -9.37 -1.03 -7.14
CA VAL A 117 -10.11 0.10 -7.70
C VAL A 117 -11.31 -0.31 -8.51
N LYS A 118 -11.41 -1.56 -8.95
CA LYS A 118 -12.62 -2.05 -9.62
C LYS A 118 -13.80 -2.20 -8.68
N ASN A 119 -13.54 -2.48 -7.41
CA ASN A 119 -14.57 -2.81 -6.44
C ASN A 119 -14.98 -1.64 -5.55
N LYS A 120 -14.18 -0.61 -5.46
CA LYS A 120 -14.42 0.57 -4.63
C LYS A 120 -13.90 1.81 -5.32
N ASN A 121 -14.30 2.96 -4.80
CA ASN A 121 -13.77 4.23 -5.27
C ASN A 121 -12.56 4.61 -4.42
N TYR A 122 -11.44 4.92 -5.06
CA TYR A 122 -10.18 5.24 -4.40
C TYR A 122 -9.60 6.55 -4.88
N ILE A 123 -8.84 7.19 -4.00
CA ILE A 123 -8.01 8.34 -4.32
C ILE A 123 -6.57 7.95 -4.01
N THR A 124 -5.66 8.24 -4.90
CA THR A 124 -4.23 7.99 -4.70
C THR A 124 -3.42 9.20 -5.12
N CYS A 125 -2.20 9.31 -4.60
CA CYS A 125 -1.26 10.35 -4.99
C CYS A 125 -0.13 9.75 -5.81
N LEU A 126 0.28 10.48 -6.87
CA LEU A 126 1.48 10.15 -7.61
C LEU A 126 2.63 11.03 -7.14
N LEU A 127 3.79 10.43 -6.96
CA LEU A 127 5.01 11.13 -6.58
C LEU A 127 5.90 11.26 -7.80
N TYR A 128 6.15 12.47 -8.25
CA TYR A 128 7.04 12.71 -9.38
C TYR A 128 8.49 12.37 -9.06
N THR A 129 8.84 12.40 -7.79
CA THR A 129 10.21 12.13 -7.37
C THR A 129 10.43 10.67 -7.03
N SER A 130 9.51 9.83 -7.33
CA SER A 130 9.70 8.44 -7.03
C SER A 130 10.68 7.85 -8.00
N PRO A 131 11.85 7.50 -7.62
CA PRO A 131 12.70 6.80 -8.50
C PRO A 131 12.39 5.39 -8.37
N SER A 132 11.64 4.91 -8.43
CA SER A 132 11.58 3.47 -8.47
C SER A 132 12.56 2.75 -7.64
#